data_7f314b0c125a8c4290758ddea5cc2bf6
#
_entry.id   7f314b0c125a8c4290758ddea5cc2bf6
#
_cell.length_a   1.000
_cell.length_b   1.000
_cell.length_c   1.000
_cell.angle_alpha   90.00
_cell.angle_beta   90.00
_cell.angle_gamma   90.00
#
_symmetry.space_group_name_H-M   'P 1'
#
loop_
_entity.id
_entity.type
_entity.pdbx_description
1 polymer ?
#
loop_
_entity_poly.entity_id
_entity_poly.type
_entity_poly.pdbx_seq_one_letter_code
_entity_poly.pdbx_strand_id
1 'polypeptide(L)'
;MMPRMTGSREGRWQQRSEVAPTRASGSISTLLEVALAAASDDLQWPVFLEALSSQLRASTMSLFLSDPVGQRSSIQFAVGKDPSYVKAYNEHFATVSPFFGDWSHERWREGVIELSAEVCPDRLLLRTEYYNDWLRPQRIHHLARGVVAREGQASWVLSFGRPKGSGSFSAQEMALFGAILPGLRGALQLRHHLLVARSERDAASAAFDALRIGVIFLDAGDSPIRINSRAQAILDAADGLKVERGMLSASCSTDTARLRRLIGQARDTTRQAIHTSGGTIALNRPSGREPLHAVVTPLPRDHFSSGSGVAVSVVFVMERERESPVDHEVVRSLYGLTDAEAAVVGGLVRGLTLRQIAAERRASIHTVRTQMKSVLSKTGAGRQAELVRQILHGPAVLVPARPPVRDGIGHVIDLPSRRRQAIR
;
A
#
# COMPACT_ATOMS: atom_id res chain seq x y z
N MET A 1 21.13 -14.73 38.17
CA MET A 1 21.91 -14.63 36.92
C MET A 1 20.91 -14.67 35.75
N MET A 2 20.41 -13.51 35.31
CA MET A 2 19.40 -13.38 34.25
C MET A 2 20.08 -12.98 32.95
N PRO A 3 19.70 -13.52 31.80
CA PRO A 3 20.20 -13.02 30.51
C PRO A 3 19.39 -11.81 30.04
N ARG A 4 20.12 -10.81 29.56
CA ARG A 4 19.61 -9.59 28.94
C ARG A 4 18.94 -9.93 27.61
N MET A 5 17.69 -9.49 27.43
CA MET A 5 17.04 -9.44 26.13
C MET A 5 17.29 -8.08 25.46
N THR A 6 17.79 -8.12 24.25
CA THR A 6 18.14 -7.03 23.36
C THR A 6 16.89 -6.38 22.75
N GLY A 7 16.95 -5.06 22.59
CA GLY A 7 15.91 -4.14 22.23
C GLY A 7 15.28 -4.33 20.85
N SER A 8 13.99 -4.00 20.80
CA SER A 8 13.19 -3.77 19.60
C SER A 8 12.56 -2.38 19.64
N ARG A 9 12.76 -1.68 18.60
CA ARG A 9 12.10 -0.53 17.95
C ARG A 9 10.94 0.25 18.65
N GLU A 10 11.03 0.58 19.92
CA GLU A 10 10.04 1.43 20.62
C GLU A 10 10.51 2.89 20.87
N GLY A 11 11.60 3.33 20.25
CA GLY A 11 12.29 4.56 20.59
C GLY A 11 11.97 5.82 19.75
N ARG A 12 10.84 5.95 19.07
CA ARG A 12 10.62 7.11 18.17
C ARG A 12 9.49 8.07 18.56
N TRP A 13 8.80 7.84 19.66
CA TRP A 13 7.66 8.67 20.08
C TRP A 13 7.92 9.63 21.26
N GLN A 14 9.14 9.66 21.85
CA GLN A 14 9.42 10.39 23.09
C GLN A 14 10.22 11.69 22.96
N GLN A 15 10.48 12.22 21.77
CA GLN A 15 11.22 13.50 21.65
C GLN A 15 10.56 14.43 20.63
N ARG A 16 9.45 15.04 20.97
CA ARG A 16 9.01 16.37 20.49
C ARG A 16 7.80 16.85 21.30
N SER A 17 8.00 17.18 22.57
CA SER A 17 7.03 17.88 23.40
C SER A 17 7.65 19.19 23.90
N GLU A 18 7.86 20.14 23.00
CA GLU A 18 8.05 21.54 23.35
C GLU A 18 7.68 22.40 22.11
N VAL A 19 6.39 22.38 21.77
CA VAL A 19 5.79 23.49 21.06
C VAL A 19 4.78 24.08 22.04
N ALA A 20 5.11 25.25 22.60
CA ALA A 20 4.24 25.99 23.49
C ALA A 20 2.87 26.19 22.81
N PRO A 21 1.74 25.95 23.52
CA PRO A 21 0.43 26.16 22.94
C PRO A 21 0.20 27.64 22.73
N THR A 22 0.30 28.09 21.50
CA THR A 22 -0.23 29.40 21.10
C THR A 22 -1.74 29.34 21.38
N ARG A 23 -2.24 30.09 22.35
CA ARG A 23 -3.68 30.27 22.62
C ARG A 23 -4.33 30.92 21.40
N ALA A 24 -4.68 30.12 20.41
CA ALA A 24 -5.52 30.50 19.29
C ALA A 24 -6.98 30.45 19.76
N SER A 25 -7.58 31.58 20.12
CA SER A 25 -9.03 31.81 20.08
C SER A 25 -9.47 31.72 18.61
N GLY A 26 -9.48 30.50 18.05
CA GLY A 26 -9.81 30.27 16.66
C GLY A 26 -11.31 30.37 16.45
N SER A 27 -11.72 31.13 15.43
CA SER A 27 -13.07 31.07 14.89
C SER A 27 -13.37 29.66 14.36
N ILE A 28 -14.62 29.29 14.14
CA ILE A 28 -15.01 28.02 13.48
C ILE A 28 -14.22 27.83 12.18
N SER A 29 -13.96 28.91 11.42
CA SER A 29 -13.15 28.90 10.21
C SER A 29 -11.75 28.35 10.43
N THR A 30 -11.03 28.80 11.46
CA THR A 30 -9.69 28.32 11.79
C THR A 30 -9.69 26.84 12.18
N LEU A 31 -10.70 26.38 12.92
CA LEU A 31 -10.84 24.96 13.25
C LEU A 31 -11.06 24.10 11.99
N LEU A 32 -11.85 24.60 11.04
CA LEU A 32 -12.10 23.89 9.79
C LEU A 32 -10.87 23.87 8.87
N GLU A 33 -10.06 24.93 8.86
CA GLU A 33 -8.77 24.94 8.16
C GLU A 33 -7.83 23.84 8.69
N VAL A 34 -7.72 23.71 10.02
CA VAL A 34 -6.92 22.66 10.65
C VAL A 34 -7.49 21.27 10.35
N ALA A 35 -8.82 21.10 10.37
CA ALA A 35 -9.46 19.83 10.01
C ALA A 35 -9.19 19.45 8.54
N LEU A 36 -9.21 20.42 7.62
CA LEU A 36 -8.87 20.17 6.21
C LEU A 36 -7.40 19.84 6.03
N ALA A 37 -6.48 20.47 6.75
CA ALA A 37 -5.08 20.09 6.77
C ALA A 37 -4.89 18.65 7.28
N ALA A 38 -5.63 18.25 8.32
CA ALA A 38 -5.63 16.91 8.89
C ALA A 38 -6.14 15.84 7.88
N ALA A 39 -6.95 16.21 6.90
CA ALA A 39 -7.40 15.29 5.85
C ALA A 39 -6.23 14.73 5.01
N SER A 40 -5.16 15.49 4.83
CA SER A 40 -3.99 15.11 4.04
C SER A 40 -2.82 14.57 4.89
N ASP A 41 -2.78 14.90 6.18
CA ASP A 41 -1.72 14.53 7.12
C ASP A 41 -2.30 14.12 8.47
N ASP A 42 -2.23 12.83 8.78
CA ASP A 42 -2.77 12.26 10.01
C ASP A 42 -2.14 12.86 11.29
N LEU A 43 -0.97 13.48 11.22
CA LEU A 43 -0.32 14.16 12.34
C LEU A 43 -1.04 15.45 12.75
N GLN A 44 -1.92 15.98 11.92
CA GLN A 44 -2.69 17.18 12.21
C GLN A 44 -3.99 16.88 12.99
N TRP A 45 -4.46 15.63 13.06
CA TRP A 45 -5.66 15.27 13.82
C TRP A 45 -5.56 15.60 15.31
N PRO A 46 -4.46 15.29 16.02
CA PRO A 46 -4.30 15.72 17.40
C PRO A 46 -4.36 17.24 17.56
N VAL A 47 -3.76 18.01 16.66
CA VAL A 47 -3.79 19.48 16.68
C VAL A 47 -5.22 20.01 16.56
N PHE A 48 -6.00 19.46 15.63
CA PHE A 48 -7.42 19.78 15.48
C PHE A 48 -8.21 19.44 16.75
N LEU A 49 -8.02 18.22 17.28
CA LEU A 49 -8.74 17.75 18.47
C LEU A 49 -8.40 18.59 19.72
N GLU A 50 -7.14 19.01 19.90
CA GLU A 50 -6.71 19.90 20.98
C GLU A 50 -7.36 21.28 20.86
N ALA A 51 -7.34 21.86 19.66
CA ALA A 51 -7.97 23.17 19.42
C ALA A 51 -9.48 23.13 19.71
N LEU A 52 -10.17 22.09 19.22
CA LEU A 52 -11.60 21.92 19.46
C LEU A 52 -11.91 21.61 20.95
N SER A 53 -11.09 20.77 21.59
CA SER A 53 -11.26 20.43 23.00
C SER A 53 -11.17 21.68 23.90
N SER A 54 -10.27 22.59 23.56
CA SER A 54 -10.14 23.88 24.26
C SER A 54 -11.38 24.76 24.13
N GLN A 55 -12.00 24.81 22.95
CA GLN A 55 -13.23 25.56 22.70
C GLN A 55 -14.44 24.98 23.45
N LEU A 56 -14.54 23.67 23.52
CA LEU A 56 -15.60 22.92 24.19
C LEU A 56 -15.30 22.72 25.69
N ARG A 57 -14.18 23.26 26.21
CA ARG A 57 -13.73 23.03 27.60
C ARG A 57 -13.74 21.54 27.98
N ALA A 58 -13.40 20.68 27.03
CA ALA A 58 -13.29 19.26 27.24
C ALA A 58 -11.88 18.92 27.79
N SER A 59 -11.78 17.94 28.66
CA SER A 59 -10.48 17.43 29.13
C SER A 59 -9.93 16.32 28.23
N THR A 60 -10.81 15.66 27.50
CA THR A 60 -10.45 14.58 26.57
C THR A 60 -11.30 14.67 25.32
N MET A 61 -10.71 14.33 24.18
CA MET A 61 -11.45 14.20 22.92
C MET A 61 -10.94 12.99 22.14
N SER A 62 -11.83 12.32 21.43
CA SER A 62 -11.49 11.13 20.63
C SER A 62 -12.34 11.05 19.39
N LEU A 63 -11.72 10.73 18.27
CA LEU A 63 -12.36 10.43 17.00
C LEU A 63 -12.35 8.92 16.82
N PHE A 64 -13.52 8.33 16.74
CA PHE A 64 -13.74 6.88 16.63
C PHE A 64 -14.16 6.52 15.22
N LEU A 65 -13.76 5.35 14.79
CA LEU A 65 -14.40 4.63 13.70
C LEU A 65 -15.23 3.49 14.29
N SER A 66 -16.54 3.54 14.11
CA SER A 66 -17.49 2.60 14.70
C SER A 66 -18.30 1.92 13.60
N ASP A 67 -18.34 0.59 13.63
CA ASP A 67 -19.18 -0.23 12.76
C ASP A 67 -20.36 -0.74 13.57
N PRO A 68 -21.57 -0.15 13.38
CA PRO A 68 -22.77 -0.56 14.08
C PRO A 68 -23.20 -1.99 13.78
N VAL A 69 -22.97 -2.47 12.56
CA VAL A 69 -23.36 -3.81 12.10
C VAL A 69 -22.44 -4.87 12.67
N GLY A 70 -21.12 -4.63 12.60
CA GLY A 70 -20.11 -5.52 13.18
C GLY A 70 -19.93 -5.36 14.69
N GLN A 71 -20.67 -4.42 15.33
CA GLN A 71 -20.55 -4.08 16.76
C GLN A 71 -19.10 -3.82 17.18
N ARG A 72 -18.35 -3.13 16.33
CA ARG A 72 -16.95 -2.79 16.54
C ARG A 72 -16.77 -1.29 16.60
N SER A 73 -15.91 -0.85 17.50
CA SER A 73 -15.51 0.56 17.59
C SER A 73 -14.04 0.63 17.97
N SER A 74 -13.34 1.59 17.37
CA SER A 74 -11.93 1.84 17.68
C SER A 74 -11.63 3.32 17.70
N ILE A 75 -10.82 3.75 18.66
CA ILE A 75 -10.28 5.10 18.72
C ILE A 75 -9.17 5.20 17.68
N GLN A 76 -9.33 6.12 16.72
CA GLN A 76 -8.34 6.38 15.68
C GLN A 76 -7.40 7.53 16.09
N PHE A 77 -7.96 8.58 16.68
CA PHE A 77 -7.23 9.75 17.17
C PHE A 77 -7.78 10.16 18.53
N ALA A 78 -6.91 10.56 19.44
CA ALA A 78 -7.31 11.02 20.77
C ALA A 78 -6.34 12.07 21.32
N VAL A 79 -6.87 12.97 22.15
CA VAL A 79 -6.11 13.92 22.95
C VAL A 79 -6.63 13.92 24.39
N GLY A 80 -5.77 14.31 25.35
CA GLY A 80 -6.11 14.29 26.76
C GLY A 80 -6.29 12.90 27.37
N LYS A 81 -5.76 11.84 26.69
CA LYS A 81 -5.81 10.45 27.16
C LYS A 81 -4.40 9.84 27.13
N ASP A 82 -4.11 9.04 28.15
CA ASP A 82 -2.92 8.19 28.11
C ASP A 82 -3.11 7.10 27.04
N PRO A 83 -2.07 6.79 26.21
CA PRO A 83 -2.15 5.78 25.17
C PRO A 83 -2.59 4.39 25.65
N SER A 84 -2.32 4.04 26.91
CA SER A 84 -2.76 2.77 27.50
C SER A 84 -4.28 2.62 27.54
N TYR A 85 -5.00 3.73 27.80
CA TYR A 85 -6.46 3.73 27.78
C TYR A 85 -7.04 3.67 26.37
N VAL A 86 -6.35 4.20 25.37
CA VAL A 86 -6.73 4.05 23.96
C VAL A 86 -6.60 2.59 23.56
N LYS A 87 -5.48 1.96 23.92
CA LYS A 87 -5.24 0.53 23.66
C LYS A 87 -6.29 -0.33 24.35
N ALA A 88 -6.51 -0.13 25.64
CA ALA A 88 -7.50 -0.87 26.42
C ALA A 88 -8.93 -0.72 25.84
N TYR A 89 -9.29 0.47 25.37
CA TYR A 89 -10.56 0.67 24.68
C TYR A 89 -10.67 -0.20 23.44
N ASN A 90 -9.69 -0.17 22.56
CA ASN A 90 -9.71 -0.89 21.30
C ASN A 90 -9.68 -2.41 21.49
N GLU A 91 -9.08 -2.91 22.57
CA GLU A 91 -8.97 -4.33 22.88
C GLU A 91 -10.16 -4.88 23.65
N HIS A 92 -10.81 -4.08 24.51
CA HIS A 92 -11.84 -4.57 25.42
C HIS A 92 -13.05 -3.62 25.57
N PHE A 93 -12.84 -2.35 26.00
CA PHE A 93 -13.94 -1.47 26.42
C PHE A 93 -14.88 -1.06 25.31
N ALA A 94 -14.47 -1.18 24.03
CA ALA A 94 -15.35 -0.97 22.88
C ALA A 94 -16.56 -1.92 22.89
N THR A 95 -16.39 -3.15 23.39
CA THR A 95 -17.44 -4.18 23.37
C THR A 95 -18.41 -4.09 24.55
N VAL A 96 -17.97 -3.49 25.66
CA VAL A 96 -18.76 -3.34 26.90
C VAL A 96 -19.28 -1.91 27.12
N SER A 97 -19.11 -1.05 26.12
CA SER A 97 -19.54 0.35 26.18
C SER A 97 -21.07 0.46 26.23
N PRO A 98 -21.66 1.09 27.27
CA PRO A 98 -23.12 1.24 27.35
C PRO A 98 -23.69 2.21 26.30
N PHE A 99 -22.82 2.92 25.59
CA PHE A 99 -23.22 3.89 24.58
C PHE A 99 -23.46 3.25 23.21
N PHE A 100 -23.12 1.97 23.04
CA PHE A 100 -23.33 1.19 21.82
C PHE A 100 -24.44 0.16 21.93
N GLY A 101 -25.18 0.12 23.05
CA GLY A 101 -26.25 -0.86 23.27
C GLY A 101 -27.44 -0.75 22.35
N ASP A 102 -27.69 0.44 21.79
CA ASP A 102 -28.72 0.69 20.80
C ASP A 102 -28.10 1.15 19.49
N TRP A 103 -27.99 0.21 18.55
CA TRP A 103 -27.47 0.40 17.20
C TRP A 103 -28.58 0.80 16.20
N SER A 104 -29.70 1.40 16.68
CA SER A 104 -30.77 1.85 15.81
C SER A 104 -30.23 2.83 14.75
N HIS A 105 -30.74 2.70 13.55
CA HIS A 105 -30.30 3.50 12.40
C HIS A 105 -30.48 5.02 12.62
N GLU A 106 -31.45 5.39 13.45
CA GLU A 106 -31.74 6.79 13.77
C GLU A 106 -30.66 7.45 14.61
N ARG A 107 -30.10 6.73 15.60
CA ARG A 107 -29.04 7.24 16.47
C ARG A 107 -27.66 7.32 15.80
N TRP A 108 -27.48 6.58 14.72
CA TRP A 108 -26.24 6.54 13.96
C TRP A 108 -26.32 7.37 12.66
N ARG A 109 -27.33 8.22 12.54
CA ARG A 109 -27.45 9.16 11.44
C ARG A 109 -26.47 10.32 11.60
N GLU A 110 -25.87 10.76 10.51
CA GLU A 110 -24.98 11.91 10.46
C GLU A 110 -25.63 13.15 11.07
N GLY A 111 -24.86 13.88 11.87
CA GLY A 111 -25.31 15.10 12.56
C GLY A 111 -26.06 14.85 13.87
N VAL A 112 -26.36 13.59 14.24
CA VAL A 112 -26.95 13.29 15.56
C VAL A 112 -25.92 13.56 16.64
N ILE A 113 -26.30 14.34 17.63
CA ILE A 113 -25.52 14.71 18.79
C ILE A 113 -26.25 14.25 20.04
N GLU A 114 -25.53 13.66 20.99
CA GLU A 114 -26.08 13.11 22.23
C GLU A 114 -25.19 13.41 23.41
N LEU A 115 -25.80 13.66 24.55
CA LEU A 115 -25.15 13.68 25.85
C LEU A 115 -25.19 12.28 26.48
N SER A 116 -24.13 11.90 27.18
CA SER A 116 -24.05 10.60 27.86
C SER A 116 -25.22 10.32 28.80
N ALA A 117 -25.69 11.32 29.50
CA ALA A 117 -26.80 11.21 30.45
C ALA A 117 -28.14 10.89 29.78
N GLU A 118 -28.34 11.28 28.50
CA GLU A 118 -29.54 10.97 27.70
C GLU A 118 -29.53 9.52 27.23
N VAL A 119 -28.32 9.00 26.94
CA VAL A 119 -28.13 7.61 26.43
C VAL A 119 -28.08 6.60 27.58
N CYS A 120 -27.29 6.90 28.59
CA CYS A 120 -27.08 6.05 29.77
C CYS A 120 -27.13 6.93 31.02
N PRO A 121 -28.27 7.00 31.72
CA PRO A 121 -28.37 7.77 32.95
C PRO A 121 -27.33 7.37 33.98
N ASP A 122 -26.84 8.35 34.79
CA ASP A 122 -25.77 8.16 35.78
C ASP A 122 -26.00 6.98 36.69
N ARG A 123 -27.22 6.70 37.11
CA ARG A 123 -27.60 5.54 37.98
C ARG A 123 -27.22 4.18 37.36
N LEU A 124 -27.21 4.12 36.00
CA LEU A 124 -26.82 2.92 35.26
C LEU A 124 -25.33 2.97 34.91
N LEU A 125 -24.81 4.11 34.42
CA LEU A 125 -23.43 4.29 34.04
C LEU A 125 -22.46 3.95 35.16
N LEU A 126 -22.70 4.46 36.37
CA LEU A 126 -21.85 4.25 37.56
C LEU A 126 -21.73 2.78 38.01
N ARG A 127 -22.59 1.89 37.50
CA ARG A 127 -22.55 0.44 37.80
C ARG A 127 -21.82 -0.36 36.73
N THR A 128 -21.44 0.26 35.60
CA THR A 128 -20.78 -0.44 34.51
C THR A 128 -19.28 -0.59 34.76
N GLU A 129 -18.72 -1.67 34.25
CA GLU A 129 -17.28 -1.88 34.12
C GLU A 129 -16.65 -0.72 33.33
N TYR A 130 -17.29 -0.33 32.22
CA TYR A 130 -16.86 0.76 31.35
C TYR A 130 -16.61 2.06 32.13
N TYR A 131 -17.48 2.40 33.07
CA TYR A 131 -17.27 3.58 33.91
C TYR A 131 -16.16 3.38 34.94
N ASN A 132 -16.22 2.30 35.72
CA ASN A 132 -15.35 2.11 36.88
C ASN A 132 -13.89 1.85 36.49
N ASP A 133 -13.67 1.09 35.41
CA ASP A 133 -12.34 0.63 35.03
C ASP A 133 -11.74 1.43 33.86
N TRP A 134 -12.57 2.16 33.09
CA TRP A 134 -12.07 2.96 31.98
C TRP A 134 -12.32 4.47 32.11
N LEU A 135 -13.55 4.95 32.37
CA LEU A 135 -13.83 6.39 32.46
C LEU A 135 -13.31 7.02 33.76
N ARG A 136 -13.63 6.41 34.90
CA ARG A 136 -13.31 6.93 36.22
C ARG A 136 -11.81 7.14 36.48
N PRO A 137 -10.91 6.23 36.13
CA PRO A 137 -9.47 6.42 36.28
C PRO A 137 -8.94 7.61 35.47
N GLN A 138 -9.55 7.88 34.30
CA GLN A 138 -9.24 9.05 33.47
C GLN A 138 -9.95 10.33 33.93
N ARG A 139 -10.70 10.30 35.06
CA ARG A 139 -11.51 11.40 35.57
C ARG A 139 -12.56 11.91 34.59
N ILE A 140 -13.10 11.06 33.74
CA ILE A 140 -14.16 11.38 32.79
C ILE A 140 -15.49 11.00 33.39
N HIS A 141 -16.46 11.93 33.40
CA HIS A 141 -17.83 11.67 33.86
C HIS A 141 -18.88 12.15 32.87
N HIS A 142 -18.81 13.41 32.45
CA HIS A 142 -19.72 13.93 31.44
C HIS A 142 -19.12 13.69 30.06
N LEU A 143 -19.90 13.10 29.17
CA LEU A 143 -19.52 12.82 27.79
C LEU A 143 -20.56 13.44 26.85
N ALA A 144 -20.10 13.89 25.69
CA ALA A 144 -20.93 14.18 24.54
C ALA A 144 -20.33 13.48 23.32
N ARG A 145 -21.18 13.10 22.39
CA ARG A 145 -20.77 12.52 21.11
C ARG A 145 -21.57 13.07 19.95
N GLY A 146 -20.99 13.03 18.76
CA GLY A 146 -21.70 13.34 17.52
C GLY A 146 -21.26 12.43 16.40
N VAL A 147 -22.22 11.96 15.60
CA VAL A 147 -21.96 11.20 14.38
C VAL A 147 -21.57 12.18 13.29
N VAL A 148 -20.30 12.12 12.87
CA VAL A 148 -19.70 13.09 11.94
C VAL A 148 -19.98 12.71 10.50
N ALA A 149 -19.64 11.46 10.13
CA ALA A 149 -19.74 10.97 8.76
C ALA A 149 -20.01 9.47 8.75
N ARG A 150 -20.59 8.98 7.66
CA ARG A 150 -20.71 7.54 7.37
C ARG A 150 -19.79 7.15 6.25
N GLU A 151 -19.17 5.99 6.40
CA GLU A 151 -18.25 5.39 5.44
C GLU A 151 -18.65 3.91 5.24
N GLY A 152 -19.50 3.66 4.26
CA GLY A 152 -20.12 2.34 4.10
C GLY A 152 -21.02 1.98 5.29
N GLN A 153 -20.66 0.92 6.01
CA GLN A 153 -21.33 0.49 7.23
C GLN A 153 -20.75 1.13 8.50
N ALA A 154 -19.54 1.69 8.42
CA ALA A 154 -18.91 2.36 9.53
C ALA A 154 -19.34 3.82 9.65
N SER A 155 -19.15 4.38 10.85
CA SER A 155 -19.45 5.77 11.16
C SER A 155 -18.26 6.38 11.92
N TRP A 156 -17.90 7.59 11.51
CA TRP A 156 -16.99 8.43 12.28
C TRP A 156 -17.75 9.14 13.38
N VAL A 157 -17.31 8.95 14.61
CA VAL A 157 -17.94 9.53 15.80
C VAL A 157 -16.91 10.35 16.56
N LEU A 158 -17.19 11.61 16.76
CA LEU A 158 -16.39 12.45 17.65
C LEU A 158 -17.02 12.44 19.03
N SER A 159 -16.24 12.06 20.05
CA SER A 159 -16.67 12.08 21.45
C SER A 159 -15.68 12.89 22.29
N PHE A 160 -16.20 13.60 23.26
CA PHE A 160 -15.40 14.38 24.17
C PHE A 160 -15.99 14.32 25.58
N GLY A 161 -15.11 14.49 26.55
CA GLY A 161 -15.47 14.31 27.95
C GLY A 161 -14.79 15.28 28.89
N ARG A 162 -15.39 15.42 30.11
CA ARG A 162 -14.84 16.24 31.17
C ARG A 162 -15.18 15.68 32.55
N PRO A 163 -14.46 16.14 33.62
CA PRO A 163 -14.66 15.67 34.99
C PRO A 163 -16.04 16.02 35.54
N LYS A 164 -16.50 15.26 36.53
CA LYS A 164 -17.77 15.48 37.22
C LYS A 164 -17.91 16.94 37.75
N GLY A 165 -16.86 17.49 38.31
CA GLY A 165 -16.86 18.85 38.88
C GLY A 165 -17.02 19.98 37.86
N SER A 166 -16.86 19.70 36.56
CA SER A 166 -17.03 20.71 35.50
C SER A 166 -18.48 20.86 35.01
N GLY A 167 -19.41 20.05 35.51
CA GLY A 167 -20.79 20.01 35.06
C GLY A 167 -20.98 19.41 33.65
N SER A 168 -22.23 19.27 33.22
CA SER A 168 -22.56 18.82 31.87
C SER A 168 -22.31 19.89 30.82
N PHE A 169 -22.24 19.52 29.55
CA PHE A 169 -22.05 20.46 28.43
C PHE A 169 -23.29 21.34 28.26
N SER A 170 -23.06 22.63 28.07
CA SER A 170 -24.12 23.63 27.88
C SER A 170 -24.71 23.58 26.46
N ALA A 171 -25.89 24.14 26.29
CA ALA A 171 -26.52 24.26 24.97
C ALA A 171 -25.63 25.06 23.97
N GLN A 172 -24.88 26.03 24.44
CA GLN A 172 -23.98 26.84 23.62
C GLN A 172 -22.77 26.01 23.13
N GLU A 173 -22.18 25.17 24.00
CA GLU A 173 -21.10 24.24 23.61
C GLU A 173 -21.59 23.19 22.62
N MET A 174 -22.82 22.69 22.82
CA MET A 174 -23.43 21.72 21.89
C MET A 174 -23.79 22.36 20.54
N ALA A 175 -24.24 23.62 20.53
CA ALA A 175 -24.50 24.37 19.30
C ALA A 175 -23.18 24.62 18.51
N LEU A 176 -22.09 24.98 19.20
CA LEU A 176 -20.76 25.09 18.58
C LEU A 176 -20.31 23.76 17.98
N PHE A 177 -20.48 22.66 18.72
CA PHE A 177 -20.16 21.32 18.25
C PHE A 177 -20.97 20.97 16.99
N GLY A 178 -22.27 21.22 17.00
CA GLY A 178 -23.15 20.99 15.84
C GLY A 178 -22.72 21.79 14.61
N ALA A 179 -22.29 23.03 14.80
CA ALA A 179 -21.84 23.90 13.71
C ALA A 179 -20.54 23.41 13.03
N ILE A 180 -19.71 22.66 13.74
CA ILE A 180 -18.44 22.14 13.19
C ILE A 180 -18.63 20.83 12.44
N LEU A 181 -19.63 20.01 12.78
CA LEU A 181 -19.81 18.66 12.21
C LEU A 181 -19.84 18.64 10.67
N PRO A 182 -20.53 19.54 9.95
CA PRO A 182 -20.56 19.52 8.49
C PRO A 182 -19.17 19.70 7.85
N GLY A 183 -18.36 20.63 8.40
CA GLY A 183 -17.01 20.86 7.92
C GLY A 183 -16.05 19.69 8.24
N LEU A 184 -16.16 19.14 9.45
CA LEU A 184 -15.40 17.96 9.85
C LEU A 184 -15.77 16.74 8.98
N ARG A 185 -17.04 16.57 8.61
CA ARG A 185 -17.48 15.57 7.65
C ARG A 185 -16.76 15.74 6.32
N GLY A 186 -16.70 16.96 5.78
CA GLY A 186 -15.98 17.26 4.55
C GLY A 186 -14.50 16.88 4.63
N ALA A 187 -13.83 17.16 5.75
CA ALA A 187 -12.44 16.78 5.98
C ALA A 187 -12.24 15.25 6.01
N LEU A 188 -13.13 14.52 6.68
CA LEU A 188 -13.07 13.04 6.72
C LEU A 188 -13.36 12.40 5.36
N GLN A 189 -14.31 12.95 4.60
CA GLN A 189 -14.58 12.50 3.23
C GLN A 189 -13.38 12.73 2.31
N LEU A 190 -12.75 13.91 2.39
CA LEU A 190 -11.52 14.20 1.66
C LEU A 190 -10.39 13.22 2.03
N ARG A 191 -10.20 12.96 3.34
CA ARG A 191 -9.23 11.97 3.83
C ARG A 191 -9.50 10.59 3.22
N HIS A 192 -10.75 10.13 3.23
CA HIS A 192 -11.13 8.85 2.63
C HIS A 192 -10.76 8.80 1.14
N HIS A 193 -11.15 9.81 0.36
CA HIS A 193 -10.81 9.87 -1.06
C HIS A 193 -9.31 9.86 -1.32
N LEU A 194 -8.53 10.60 -0.51
CA LEU A 194 -7.07 10.60 -0.61
C LEU A 194 -6.45 9.24 -0.28
N LEU A 195 -6.98 8.55 0.74
CA LEU A 195 -6.50 7.20 1.11
C LEU A 195 -6.81 6.18 0.01
N VAL A 196 -8.03 6.20 -0.56
CA VAL A 196 -8.40 5.33 -1.69
C VAL A 196 -7.51 5.60 -2.90
N ALA A 197 -7.37 6.87 -3.31
CA ALA A 197 -6.52 7.24 -4.45
C ALA A 197 -5.04 6.85 -4.24
N ARG A 198 -4.51 7.00 -3.01
CA ARG A 198 -3.16 6.54 -2.66
C ARG A 198 -3.04 5.02 -2.76
N SER A 199 -4.01 4.28 -2.20
CA SER A 199 -4.04 2.82 -2.25
C SER A 199 -4.10 2.29 -3.68
N GLU A 200 -4.95 2.87 -4.53
CA GLU A 200 -5.04 2.52 -5.96
C GLU A 200 -3.73 2.82 -6.69
N ARG A 201 -3.14 3.98 -6.44
CA ARG A 201 -1.83 4.34 -7.00
C ARG A 201 -0.74 3.38 -6.57
N ASP A 202 -0.70 3.02 -5.29
CA ASP A 202 0.33 2.13 -4.75
C ASP A 202 0.15 0.70 -5.27
N ALA A 203 -1.09 0.22 -5.39
CA ALA A 203 -1.40 -1.06 -6.04
C ALA A 203 -1.00 -1.08 -7.52
N ALA A 204 -1.33 -0.02 -8.27
CA ALA A 204 -0.91 0.12 -9.66
C ALA A 204 0.61 0.21 -9.79
N SER A 205 1.30 0.91 -8.86
CA SER A 205 2.76 0.97 -8.83
C SER A 205 3.38 -0.39 -8.53
N ALA A 206 2.85 -1.12 -7.55
CA ALA A 206 3.32 -2.46 -7.24
C ALA A 206 3.14 -3.44 -8.41
N ALA A 207 1.99 -3.39 -9.10
CA ALA A 207 1.75 -4.18 -10.30
C ALA A 207 2.72 -3.79 -11.44
N PHE A 208 2.98 -2.49 -11.62
CA PHE A 208 3.93 -1.97 -12.59
C PHE A 208 5.36 -2.45 -12.31
N ASP A 209 5.79 -2.47 -11.04
CA ASP A 209 7.09 -2.96 -10.62
C ASP A 209 7.23 -4.49 -10.67
N ALA A 210 6.11 -5.22 -10.62
CA ALA A 210 6.10 -6.67 -10.78
C ALA A 210 6.31 -7.14 -12.23
N LEU A 211 6.22 -6.24 -13.22
CA LEU A 211 6.47 -6.58 -14.62
C LEU A 211 7.93 -6.99 -14.83
N ARG A 212 8.15 -8.12 -15.51
CA ARG A 212 9.49 -8.59 -15.88
C ARG A 212 10.08 -7.84 -17.07
N ILE A 213 9.29 -6.99 -17.70
CA ILE A 213 9.69 -6.11 -18.79
C ILE A 213 10.03 -4.75 -18.20
N GLY A 214 11.16 -4.17 -18.60
CA GLY A 214 11.47 -2.79 -18.27
C GLY A 214 10.50 -1.86 -18.98
N VAL A 215 9.87 -0.94 -18.24
CA VAL A 215 8.91 0.01 -18.79
C VAL A 215 9.32 1.42 -18.39
N ILE A 216 9.44 2.31 -19.37
CA ILE A 216 9.88 3.69 -19.22
C ILE A 216 8.85 4.60 -19.90
N PHE A 217 8.16 5.44 -19.14
CA PHE A 217 7.29 6.48 -19.69
C PHE A 217 8.08 7.76 -19.93
N LEU A 218 7.85 8.37 -21.09
CA LEU A 218 8.52 9.60 -21.52
C LEU A 218 7.51 10.73 -21.68
N ASP A 219 7.91 11.93 -21.28
CA ASP A 219 7.15 13.16 -21.48
C ASP A 219 7.31 13.74 -22.89
N ALA A 220 6.69 14.90 -23.14
CA ALA A 220 6.77 15.62 -24.42
C ALA A 220 8.17 16.17 -24.75
N GLY A 221 9.09 16.17 -23.78
CA GLY A 221 10.51 16.52 -23.93
C GLY A 221 11.42 15.32 -24.11
N ASP A 222 10.84 14.11 -24.28
CA ASP A 222 11.55 12.81 -24.37
C ASP A 222 12.30 12.43 -23.09
N SER A 223 11.95 13.07 -21.96
CA SER A 223 12.53 12.78 -20.66
C SER A 223 11.78 11.66 -19.93
N PRO A 224 12.46 10.70 -19.30
CA PRO A 224 11.84 9.69 -18.47
C PRO A 224 11.14 10.33 -17.25
N ILE A 225 9.84 10.04 -17.07
CA ILE A 225 9.03 10.54 -15.95
C ILE A 225 8.57 9.45 -15.01
N ARG A 226 8.51 8.20 -15.50
CA ARG A 226 8.19 7.03 -14.68
C ARG A 226 8.91 5.80 -15.22
N ILE A 227 9.57 5.08 -14.35
CA ILE A 227 10.41 3.94 -14.67
C ILE A 227 10.07 2.84 -13.68
N ASN A 228 9.84 1.60 -14.14
CA ASN A 228 9.65 0.48 -13.22
C ASN A 228 11.00 -0.08 -12.74
N SER A 229 10.96 -0.89 -11.70
CA SER A 229 12.16 -1.47 -11.06
C SER A 229 13.03 -2.26 -12.04
N ARG A 230 12.42 -2.96 -13.01
CA ARG A 230 13.17 -3.71 -14.04
C ARG A 230 13.90 -2.78 -15.01
N ALA A 231 13.25 -1.73 -15.49
CA ALA A 231 13.90 -0.73 -16.35
C ALA A 231 15.00 0.01 -15.58
N GLN A 232 14.79 0.34 -14.31
CA GLN A 232 15.79 0.97 -13.46
C GLN A 232 17.06 0.11 -13.36
N ALA A 233 16.91 -1.18 -13.11
CA ALA A 233 18.05 -2.10 -13.06
C ALA A 233 18.83 -2.17 -14.38
N ILE A 234 18.13 -2.11 -15.53
CA ILE A 234 18.78 -2.06 -16.85
C ILE A 234 19.53 -0.74 -17.06
N LEU A 235 18.96 0.38 -16.64
CA LEU A 235 19.59 1.70 -16.74
C LEU A 235 20.80 1.84 -15.81
N ASP A 236 20.71 1.32 -14.59
CA ASP A 236 21.82 1.34 -13.61
C ASP A 236 23.01 0.48 -14.06
N ALA A 237 22.72 -0.63 -14.76
CA ALA A 237 23.78 -1.45 -15.35
C ALA A 237 24.53 -0.71 -16.49
N ALA A 238 23.90 0.28 -17.12
CA ALA A 238 24.42 1.09 -18.22
C ALA A 238 25.00 0.25 -19.40
N ASP A 239 24.57 -1.00 -19.52
CA ASP A 239 25.05 -1.96 -20.50
C ASP A 239 24.05 -2.10 -21.66
N GLY A 240 24.12 -1.20 -22.61
CA GLY A 240 23.23 -1.12 -23.77
C GLY A 240 22.24 0.05 -23.73
N LEU A 241 21.72 0.43 -22.55
CA LEU A 241 20.80 1.55 -22.38
C LEU A 241 21.12 2.31 -21.08
N LYS A 242 21.08 3.64 -21.13
CA LYS A 242 21.33 4.54 -19.99
C LYS A 242 20.56 5.85 -20.14
N VAL A 243 20.53 6.68 -19.10
CA VAL A 243 20.04 8.05 -19.16
C VAL A 243 21.23 9.01 -19.20
N GLU A 244 21.31 9.86 -20.23
CA GLU A 244 22.32 10.90 -20.33
C GLU A 244 21.63 12.25 -20.58
N ARG A 245 21.96 13.25 -19.78
CA ARG A 245 21.38 14.60 -19.84
C ARG A 245 19.84 14.60 -19.83
N GLY A 246 19.25 13.71 -19.02
CA GLY A 246 17.80 13.58 -18.87
C GLY A 246 17.09 12.82 -20.01
N MET A 247 17.80 12.26 -20.98
CA MET A 247 17.23 11.53 -22.11
C MET A 247 17.79 10.10 -22.19
N LEU A 248 17.03 9.20 -22.83
CA LEU A 248 17.51 7.84 -23.09
C LEU A 248 18.61 7.87 -24.16
N SER A 249 19.68 7.12 -23.89
CA SER A 249 20.86 6.99 -24.74
C SER A 249 21.31 5.51 -24.75
N ALA A 250 21.65 5.01 -25.94
CA ALA A 250 22.27 3.70 -26.08
C ALA A 250 23.79 3.77 -25.91
N SER A 251 24.46 2.60 -25.81
CA SER A 251 25.92 2.55 -25.67
C SER A 251 26.69 2.99 -26.91
N CYS A 252 26.09 2.97 -28.12
CA CYS A 252 26.69 3.51 -29.31
C CYS A 252 25.84 4.64 -29.91
N SER A 253 26.51 5.54 -30.65
CA SER A 253 25.85 6.72 -31.26
C SER A 253 24.80 6.35 -32.29
N THR A 254 25.01 5.30 -33.07
CA THR A 254 24.07 4.82 -34.09
C THR A 254 22.77 4.33 -33.47
N ASP A 255 22.86 3.50 -32.45
CA ASP A 255 21.67 2.99 -31.74
C ASP A 255 20.96 4.14 -30.99
N THR A 256 21.72 5.08 -30.42
CA THR A 256 21.16 6.29 -29.80
C THR A 256 20.35 7.13 -30.81
N ALA A 257 20.89 7.36 -32.00
CA ALA A 257 20.19 8.13 -33.03
C ALA A 257 18.90 7.41 -33.51
N ARG A 258 18.94 6.09 -33.67
CA ARG A 258 17.78 5.26 -34.01
C ARG A 258 16.71 5.29 -32.91
N LEU A 259 17.11 5.11 -31.65
CA LEU A 259 16.20 5.16 -30.49
C LEU A 259 15.50 6.51 -30.40
N ARG A 260 16.25 7.61 -30.47
CA ARG A 260 15.67 8.97 -30.42
C ARG A 260 14.72 9.25 -31.58
N ARG A 261 15.03 8.75 -32.78
CA ARG A 261 14.11 8.86 -33.92
C ARG A 261 12.79 8.13 -33.66
N LEU A 262 12.82 6.91 -33.09
CA LEU A 262 11.62 6.15 -32.75
C LEU A 262 10.80 6.85 -31.65
N ILE A 263 11.45 7.42 -30.64
CA ILE A 263 10.79 8.20 -29.60
C ILE A 263 10.12 9.44 -30.17
N GLY A 264 10.83 10.19 -31.04
CA GLY A 264 10.26 11.35 -31.74
C GLY A 264 9.04 10.98 -32.59
N GLN A 265 9.11 9.89 -33.36
CA GLN A 265 7.98 9.39 -34.13
C GLN A 265 6.77 9.03 -33.26
N ALA A 266 6.98 8.34 -32.14
CA ALA A 266 5.91 8.02 -31.19
C ALA A 266 5.27 9.29 -30.60
N ARG A 267 6.09 10.26 -30.17
CA ARG A 267 5.63 11.55 -29.65
C ARG A 267 4.81 12.32 -30.69
N ASP A 268 5.28 12.39 -31.94
CA ASP A 268 4.62 13.17 -33.00
C ASP A 268 3.30 12.48 -33.42
N THR A 269 3.22 11.15 -33.39
CA THR A 269 1.99 10.37 -33.55
C THR A 269 0.95 10.75 -32.49
N THR A 270 1.35 10.84 -31.25
CA THR A 270 0.48 11.25 -30.14
C THR A 270 -0.06 12.66 -30.35
N ARG A 271 0.74 13.59 -30.93
CA ARG A 271 0.33 14.96 -31.21
C ARG A 271 -0.65 15.08 -32.37
N GLN A 272 -0.52 14.28 -33.41
CA GLN A 272 -1.24 14.41 -34.67
C GLN A 272 -2.42 13.44 -34.83
N ALA A 273 -2.67 12.55 -33.88
CA ALA A 273 -3.66 11.49 -33.98
C ALA A 273 -3.53 10.60 -35.27
N ILE A 274 -2.34 10.53 -35.83
CA ILE A 274 -2.03 9.70 -37.00
C ILE A 274 -1.61 8.34 -36.49
N HIS A 275 -2.16 7.26 -37.03
CA HIS A 275 -1.85 5.87 -36.67
C HIS A 275 -0.48 5.41 -37.22
N THR A 276 0.59 6.13 -36.93
CA THR A 276 1.94 5.61 -37.14
C THR A 276 2.36 4.83 -35.90
N SER A 277 2.57 3.54 -36.08
CA SER A 277 3.06 2.69 -35.02
C SER A 277 4.45 3.13 -34.56
N GLY A 278 4.73 3.08 -33.29
CA GLY A 278 6.09 3.13 -32.73
C GLY A 278 6.99 2.12 -33.47
N GLY A 279 8.13 1.81 -32.92
CA GLY A 279 9.05 0.89 -33.59
C GLY A 279 9.80 0.00 -32.61
N THR A 280 10.50 -0.97 -33.20
CA THR A 280 11.35 -1.89 -32.46
C THR A 280 12.82 -1.60 -32.76
N ILE A 281 13.68 -1.82 -31.76
CA ILE A 281 15.12 -1.67 -31.91
C ILE A 281 15.84 -2.72 -31.03
N ALA A 282 16.93 -3.27 -31.56
CA ALA A 282 17.89 -4.04 -30.77
C ALA A 282 19.06 -3.10 -30.41
N LEU A 283 19.37 -2.98 -29.13
CA LEU A 283 20.43 -2.15 -28.60
C LEU A 283 21.63 -3.03 -28.23
N ASN A 284 22.76 -2.79 -28.87
CA ASN A 284 23.96 -3.55 -28.63
C ASN A 284 24.54 -3.26 -27.23
N ARG A 285 25.14 -4.29 -26.63
CA ARG A 285 25.69 -4.24 -25.28
C ARG A 285 27.24 -4.27 -25.31
N PRO A 286 27.91 -3.33 -24.65
CA PRO A 286 29.37 -3.35 -24.53
C PRO A 286 29.93 -4.60 -23.88
N SER A 287 29.18 -5.23 -23.00
CA SER A 287 29.54 -6.50 -22.35
C SER A 287 29.60 -7.71 -23.29
N GLY A 288 29.18 -7.58 -24.55
CA GLY A 288 29.05 -8.72 -25.49
C GLY A 288 27.89 -9.67 -25.18
N ARG A 289 27.03 -9.35 -24.22
CA ARG A 289 25.78 -10.08 -23.98
C ARG A 289 24.81 -9.89 -25.16
N GLU A 290 23.74 -10.69 -25.19
CA GLU A 290 22.67 -10.53 -26.19
C GLU A 290 22.11 -9.10 -26.15
N PRO A 291 21.76 -8.51 -27.29
CA PRO A 291 21.20 -7.16 -27.36
C PRO A 291 19.95 -6.99 -26.51
N LEU A 292 19.75 -5.80 -25.95
CA LEU A 292 18.46 -5.44 -25.38
C LEU A 292 17.44 -5.19 -26.50
N HIS A 293 16.26 -5.76 -26.39
CA HIS A 293 15.17 -5.48 -27.32
C HIS A 293 14.27 -4.40 -26.75
N ALA A 294 14.10 -3.30 -27.48
CA ALA A 294 13.21 -2.23 -27.08
C ALA A 294 12.07 -2.03 -28.10
N VAL A 295 10.90 -1.71 -27.58
CA VAL A 295 9.70 -1.35 -28.34
C VAL A 295 9.27 0.03 -27.86
N VAL A 296 9.16 0.98 -28.78
CA VAL A 296 8.68 2.32 -28.51
C VAL A 296 7.25 2.44 -29.03
N THR A 297 6.33 2.88 -28.18
CA THR A 297 4.90 2.96 -28.50
C THR A 297 4.35 4.32 -28.09
N PRO A 298 3.55 4.99 -28.95
CA PRO A 298 2.83 6.19 -28.57
C PRO A 298 1.74 5.86 -27.53
N LEU A 299 1.40 6.80 -26.65
CA LEU A 299 0.28 6.67 -25.73
C LEU A 299 -0.93 7.42 -26.29
N PRO A 300 -2.16 6.85 -26.18
CA PRO A 300 -3.38 7.52 -26.62
C PRO A 300 -3.62 8.85 -25.90
N ARG A 301 -4.20 9.83 -26.60
CA ARG A 301 -4.44 11.19 -26.07
C ARG A 301 -5.67 11.36 -25.16
N ASP A 302 -6.54 10.36 -25.06
CA ASP A 302 -7.90 10.55 -24.54
C ASP A 302 -8.02 10.93 -23.05
N HIS A 303 -6.89 11.02 -22.32
CA HIS A 303 -6.89 11.32 -20.88
C HIS A 303 -5.84 12.35 -20.43
N PHE A 304 -5.34 13.20 -21.34
CA PHE A 304 -4.24 14.11 -21.01
C PHE A 304 -4.71 15.52 -20.65
N SER A 305 -4.62 15.84 -19.37
CA SER A 305 -4.51 17.23 -18.91
C SER A 305 -3.25 17.85 -19.52
N SER A 306 -3.35 18.98 -20.19
CA SER A 306 -2.22 19.73 -20.73
C SER A 306 -1.34 20.21 -19.57
N GLY A 307 -0.22 19.54 -19.31
CA GLY A 307 0.73 19.91 -18.25
C GLY A 307 2.11 19.25 -18.47
N SER A 308 3.16 19.87 -17.98
CA SER A 308 4.49 19.26 -17.89
C SER A 308 4.45 18.02 -17.00
N GLY A 309 5.06 16.91 -17.44
CA GLY A 309 5.09 15.65 -16.69
C GLY A 309 4.03 14.63 -17.11
N VAL A 310 3.29 14.86 -18.21
CA VAL A 310 2.36 13.90 -18.79
C VAL A 310 3.09 12.99 -19.77
N ALA A 311 2.92 11.67 -19.61
CA ALA A 311 3.52 10.67 -20.51
C ALA A 311 2.89 10.76 -21.91
N VAL A 312 3.73 10.79 -22.95
CA VAL A 312 3.29 10.81 -24.36
C VAL A 312 3.74 9.58 -25.13
N SER A 313 4.76 8.87 -24.64
CA SER A 313 5.24 7.62 -25.21
C SER A 313 5.75 6.68 -24.12
N VAL A 314 5.83 5.39 -24.45
CA VAL A 314 6.36 4.36 -23.58
C VAL A 314 7.42 3.55 -24.30
N VAL A 315 8.51 3.24 -23.60
CA VAL A 315 9.58 2.35 -24.08
C VAL A 315 9.54 1.09 -23.24
N PHE A 316 9.26 -0.03 -23.86
CA PHE A 316 9.39 -1.35 -23.28
C PHE A 316 10.79 -1.88 -23.58
N VAL A 317 11.51 -2.34 -22.57
CA VAL A 317 12.86 -2.90 -22.72
C VAL A 317 12.88 -4.30 -22.17
N MET A 318 13.34 -5.25 -22.99
CA MET A 318 13.50 -6.65 -22.63
C MET A 318 14.96 -7.05 -22.71
N GLU A 319 15.43 -7.66 -21.64
CA GLU A 319 16.67 -8.41 -21.59
C GLU A 319 16.36 -9.89 -21.70
N ARG A 320 17.04 -10.61 -22.59
CA ARG A 320 16.92 -12.06 -22.62
C ARG A 320 17.63 -12.67 -21.42
N GLU A 321 16.86 -13.04 -20.42
CA GLU A 321 17.39 -13.66 -19.20
C GLU A 321 17.86 -15.09 -19.51
N ARG A 322 19.05 -15.42 -19.01
CA ARG A 322 19.53 -16.82 -18.94
C ARG A 322 18.89 -17.59 -17.78
N GLU A 323 18.33 -16.86 -16.81
CA GLU A 323 17.61 -17.45 -15.67
C GLU A 323 16.18 -17.83 -16.06
N SER A 324 15.63 -18.82 -15.39
CA SER A 324 14.25 -19.25 -15.63
C SER A 324 13.29 -18.09 -15.44
N PRO A 325 12.46 -17.71 -16.43
CA PRO A 325 11.48 -16.63 -16.26
C PRO A 325 10.36 -16.99 -15.28
N VAL A 326 10.45 -18.14 -14.60
CA VAL A 326 9.39 -18.71 -13.78
C VAL A 326 9.93 -19.07 -12.41
N ASP A 327 9.25 -18.61 -11.38
CA ASP A 327 9.56 -18.97 -9.99
C ASP A 327 9.27 -20.46 -9.75
N HIS A 328 10.27 -21.18 -9.25
CA HIS A 328 10.22 -22.61 -8.99
C HIS A 328 9.14 -22.98 -7.97
N GLU A 329 8.98 -22.17 -6.92
CA GLU A 329 8.02 -22.41 -5.84
C GLU A 329 6.59 -22.17 -6.30
N VAL A 330 6.39 -21.16 -7.14
CA VAL A 330 5.10 -20.85 -7.77
C VAL A 330 4.64 -21.96 -8.69
N VAL A 331 5.51 -22.46 -9.58
CA VAL A 331 5.18 -23.59 -10.47
C VAL A 331 4.85 -24.84 -9.66
N ARG A 332 5.64 -25.13 -8.65
CA ARG A 332 5.41 -26.25 -7.75
C ARG A 332 4.04 -26.19 -7.09
N SER A 333 3.68 -25.03 -6.54
CA SER A 333 2.41 -24.82 -5.86
C SER A 333 1.21 -24.88 -6.80
N LEU A 334 1.30 -24.24 -7.97
CA LEU A 334 0.20 -24.15 -8.93
C LEU A 334 -0.18 -25.51 -9.53
N TYR A 335 0.82 -26.37 -9.79
CA TYR A 335 0.60 -27.63 -10.50
C TYR A 335 0.80 -28.86 -9.61
N GLY A 336 0.99 -28.71 -8.29
CA GLY A 336 1.20 -29.83 -7.37
C GLY A 336 2.46 -30.63 -7.68
N LEU A 337 3.53 -29.94 -8.14
CA LEU A 337 4.77 -30.60 -8.52
C LEU A 337 5.69 -30.82 -7.31
N THR A 338 6.53 -31.85 -7.39
CA THR A 338 7.67 -32.01 -6.48
C THR A 338 8.81 -31.05 -6.89
N ASP A 339 9.77 -30.81 -6.00
CA ASP A 339 10.96 -29.99 -6.28
C ASP A 339 11.71 -30.52 -7.53
N ALA A 340 11.81 -31.85 -7.65
CA ALA A 340 12.47 -32.49 -8.76
C ALA A 340 11.74 -32.28 -10.10
N GLU A 341 10.41 -32.31 -10.09
CA GLU A 341 9.56 -32.06 -11.25
C GLU A 341 9.57 -30.58 -11.65
N ALA A 342 9.48 -29.66 -10.69
CA ALA A 342 9.56 -28.23 -10.94
C ALA A 342 10.93 -27.81 -11.51
N ALA A 343 12.01 -28.46 -11.08
CA ALA A 343 13.34 -28.24 -11.66
C ALA A 343 13.43 -28.69 -13.13
N VAL A 344 12.71 -29.77 -13.52
CA VAL A 344 12.60 -30.17 -14.95
C VAL A 344 11.86 -29.08 -15.73
N VAL A 345 10.74 -28.56 -15.21
CA VAL A 345 9.98 -27.48 -15.85
C VAL A 345 10.85 -26.24 -16.02
N GLY A 346 11.58 -25.82 -14.98
CA GLY A 346 12.49 -24.68 -15.03
C GLY A 346 13.59 -24.84 -16.10
N GLY A 347 14.15 -26.03 -16.24
CA GLY A 347 15.12 -26.35 -17.31
C GLY A 347 14.50 -26.22 -18.69
N LEU A 348 13.28 -26.74 -18.89
CA LEU A 348 12.57 -26.68 -20.18
C LEU A 348 12.23 -25.23 -20.57
N VAL A 349 11.80 -24.44 -19.62
CA VAL A 349 11.49 -23.01 -19.83
C VAL A 349 12.75 -22.21 -20.21
N ARG A 350 13.92 -22.59 -19.70
CA ARG A 350 15.22 -22.05 -20.14
C ARG A 350 15.65 -22.55 -21.53
N GLY A 351 14.87 -23.44 -22.16
CA GLY A 351 15.17 -24.01 -23.48
C GLY A 351 16.11 -25.21 -23.46
N LEU A 352 16.38 -25.80 -22.28
CA LEU A 352 17.25 -26.97 -22.18
C LEU A 352 16.54 -28.24 -22.64
N THR A 353 17.29 -29.11 -23.28
CA THR A 353 16.83 -30.48 -23.61
C THR A 353 16.83 -31.35 -22.35
N LEU A 354 16.03 -32.44 -22.36
CA LEU A 354 16.01 -33.39 -21.24
C LEU A 354 17.39 -33.96 -20.90
N ARG A 355 18.26 -34.12 -21.93
CA ARG A 355 19.65 -34.58 -21.74
C ARG A 355 20.49 -33.52 -20.98
N GLN A 356 20.35 -32.25 -21.35
CA GLN A 356 21.05 -31.16 -20.70
C GLN A 356 20.57 -30.97 -19.24
N ILE A 357 19.26 -31.10 -19.01
CA ILE A 357 18.69 -31.07 -17.66
C ILE A 357 19.21 -32.24 -16.82
N ALA A 358 19.32 -33.43 -17.38
CA ALA A 358 19.88 -34.59 -16.71
C ALA A 358 21.35 -34.37 -16.32
N ALA A 359 22.16 -33.81 -17.24
CA ALA A 359 23.56 -33.48 -17.00
C ALA A 359 23.72 -32.42 -15.94
N GLU A 360 22.95 -31.30 -16.03
CA GLU A 360 22.98 -30.20 -15.06
C GLU A 360 22.65 -30.68 -13.62
N ARG A 361 21.64 -31.57 -13.52
CA ARG A 361 21.17 -32.11 -12.24
C ARG A 361 21.92 -33.34 -11.75
N ARG A 362 22.93 -33.83 -12.49
CA ARG A 362 23.65 -35.05 -12.19
C ARG A 362 22.71 -36.26 -12.02
N ALA A 363 21.64 -36.33 -12.82
CA ALA A 363 20.63 -37.36 -12.78
C ALA A 363 20.65 -38.21 -14.05
N SER A 364 20.08 -39.45 -14.00
CA SER A 364 19.96 -40.25 -15.21
C SER A 364 18.92 -39.63 -16.16
N ILE A 365 19.14 -39.79 -17.47
CA ILE A 365 18.14 -39.39 -18.48
C ILE A 365 16.80 -40.12 -18.30
N HIS A 366 16.83 -41.35 -17.77
CA HIS A 366 15.65 -42.14 -17.47
C HIS A 366 14.83 -41.48 -16.34
N THR A 367 15.50 -41.06 -15.28
CA THR A 367 14.85 -40.32 -14.15
C THR A 367 14.17 -39.03 -14.63
N VAL A 368 14.86 -38.22 -15.46
CA VAL A 368 14.31 -36.98 -16.00
C VAL A 368 13.11 -37.26 -16.93
N ARG A 369 13.15 -38.32 -17.75
CA ARG A 369 12.00 -38.72 -18.57
C ARG A 369 10.79 -39.15 -17.73
N THR A 370 11.01 -39.89 -16.65
CA THR A 370 9.94 -40.29 -15.71
C THR A 370 9.33 -39.08 -15.03
N GLN A 371 10.16 -38.14 -14.56
CA GLN A 371 9.70 -36.85 -13.98
C GLN A 371 8.91 -36.05 -15.01
N MET A 372 9.37 -35.99 -16.26
CA MET A 372 8.66 -35.31 -17.34
C MET A 372 7.28 -35.92 -17.62
N LYS A 373 7.17 -37.24 -17.63
CA LYS A 373 5.88 -37.92 -17.79
C LYS A 373 4.90 -37.56 -16.62
N SER A 374 5.42 -37.53 -15.42
CA SER A 374 4.64 -37.14 -14.25
C SER A 374 4.20 -35.64 -14.32
N VAL A 375 5.11 -34.75 -14.76
CA VAL A 375 4.79 -33.34 -15.00
C VAL A 375 3.66 -33.18 -16.01
N LEU A 376 3.75 -33.83 -17.15
CA LEU A 376 2.70 -33.78 -18.18
C LEU A 376 1.34 -34.26 -17.64
N SER A 377 1.33 -35.35 -16.86
CA SER A 377 0.11 -35.86 -16.23
C SER A 377 -0.48 -34.88 -15.22
N LYS A 378 0.35 -34.22 -14.39
CA LYS A 378 -0.10 -33.27 -13.37
C LYS A 378 -0.57 -31.93 -13.96
N THR A 379 0.05 -31.50 -15.06
CA THR A 379 -0.29 -30.22 -15.72
C THR A 379 -1.38 -30.35 -16.77
N GLY A 380 -1.73 -31.60 -17.18
CA GLY A 380 -2.67 -31.87 -18.26
C GLY A 380 -2.12 -31.57 -19.65
N ALA A 381 -0.82 -31.24 -19.77
CA ALA A 381 -0.21 -30.97 -21.08
C ALA A 381 0.07 -32.27 -21.85
N GLY A 382 -0.31 -32.32 -23.13
CA GLY A 382 -0.10 -33.51 -23.98
C GLY A 382 1.34 -33.70 -24.46
N ARG A 383 2.12 -32.60 -24.50
CA ARG A 383 3.50 -32.61 -24.99
C ARG A 383 4.35 -31.48 -24.37
N GLN A 384 5.68 -31.64 -24.43
CA GLN A 384 6.64 -30.71 -23.88
C GLN A 384 6.43 -29.25 -24.35
N ALA A 385 6.20 -29.01 -25.62
CA ALA A 385 5.99 -27.68 -26.18
C ALA A 385 4.71 -27.01 -25.62
N GLU A 386 3.67 -27.78 -25.39
CA GLU A 386 2.42 -27.33 -24.82
C GLU A 386 2.60 -26.94 -23.31
N LEU A 387 3.34 -27.77 -22.56
CA LEU A 387 3.72 -27.49 -21.22
C LEU A 387 4.47 -26.14 -21.12
N VAL A 388 5.51 -25.96 -21.92
CA VAL A 388 6.29 -24.70 -21.91
C VAL A 388 5.39 -23.50 -22.26
N ARG A 389 4.52 -23.64 -23.26
CA ARG A 389 3.55 -22.60 -23.61
C ARG A 389 2.60 -22.29 -22.44
N GLN A 390 2.04 -23.32 -21.81
CA GLN A 390 1.13 -23.19 -20.67
C GLN A 390 1.81 -22.46 -19.50
N ILE A 391 3.04 -22.78 -19.19
CA ILE A 391 3.81 -22.15 -18.12
C ILE A 391 4.14 -20.69 -18.45
N LEU A 392 4.60 -20.41 -19.69
CA LEU A 392 4.98 -19.05 -20.12
C LEU A 392 3.79 -18.09 -20.28
N HIS A 393 2.58 -18.61 -20.53
CA HIS A 393 1.35 -17.80 -20.57
C HIS A 393 0.52 -17.89 -19.27
N GLY A 394 0.99 -18.68 -18.31
CA GLY A 394 0.33 -18.86 -17.02
C GLY A 394 0.73 -17.83 -15.98
N PRO A 395 0.04 -17.84 -14.81
CA PRO A 395 0.30 -16.90 -13.72
C PRO A 395 1.71 -17.07 -13.10
N ALA A 396 2.41 -18.15 -13.35
CA ALA A 396 3.76 -18.39 -12.87
C ALA A 396 4.80 -17.36 -13.38
N VAL A 397 4.51 -16.68 -14.49
CA VAL A 397 5.37 -15.62 -15.06
C VAL A 397 5.09 -14.25 -14.41
N LEU A 398 3.91 -14.07 -13.82
CA LEU A 398 3.48 -12.79 -13.24
C LEU A 398 4.05 -12.56 -11.84
N VAL A 399 4.44 -13.62 -11.14
CA VAL A 399 5.01 -13.50 -9.79
C VAL A 399 6.50 -13.16 -9.93
N PRO A 400 6.98 -12.02 -9.41
CA PRO A 400 8.39 -11.68 -9.44
C PRO A 400 9.16 -12.75 -8.65
N ALA A 401 10.25 -13.25 -9.21
CA ALA A 401 11.19 -14.06 -8.45
C ALA A 401 11.60 -13.26 -7.22
N ARG A 402 11.50 -13.87 -6.03
CA ARG A 402 11.88 -13.22 -4.77
C ARG A 402 13.28 -12.64 -4.94
N PRO A 403 13.50 -11.34 -4.68
CA PRO A 403 14.86 -10.81 -4.73
C PRO A 403 15.72 -11.62 -3.75
N PRO A 404 16.96 -11.93 -4.11
CA PRO A 404 17.87 -12.62 -3.19
C PRO A 404 17.97 -11.80 -1.91
N VAL A 405 17.74 -12.44 -0.76
CA VAL A 405 17.89 -11.78 0.55
C VAL A 405 19.36 -11.41 0.67
N ARG A 406 19.65 -10.12 0.68
CA ARG A 406 20.98 -9.61 0.91
C ARG A 406 21.16 -9.37 2.42
N ASP A 407 22.30 -9.76 2.97
CA ASP A 407 22.70 -9.34 4.30
C ASP A 407 22.91 -7.81 4.32
N GLY A 408 23.00 -7.22 5.52
CA GLY A 408 23.23 -5.78 5.68
C GLY A 408 24.57 -5.29 5.11
N ILE A 409 25.36 -6.16 4.47
CA ILE A 409 26.67 -5.90 3.85
C ILE A 409 26.61 -6.14 2.31
N GLY A 410 25.44 -6.55 1.78
CA GLY A 410 25.24 -6.71 0.33
C GLY A 410 25.54 -8.10 -0.24
N HIS A 411 25.86 -9.10 0.60
CA HIS A 411 26.08 -10.47 0.14
C HIS A 411 24.77 -11.23 -0.02
N VAL A 412 24.66 -12.05 -1.07
CA VAL A 412 23.53 -12.94 -1.32
C VAL A 412 23.56 -14.07 -0.31
N ILE A 413 22.55 -14.16 0.57
CA ILE A 413 22.38 -15.26 1.51
C ILE A 413 21.53 -16.34 0.83
N ASP A 414 22.14 -17.49 0.56
CA ASP A 414 21.42 -18.69 0.16
C ASP A 414 20.79 -19.31 1.42
N LEU A 415 19.50 -19.05 1.65
CA LEU A 415 18.78 -19.61 2.80
C LEU A 415 18.46 -21.08 2.52
N PRO A 416 19.00 -22.03 3.34
CA PRO A 416 18.64 -23.43 3.19
C PRO A 416 17.14 -23.62 3.45
N SER A 417 16.48 -24.34 2.56
CA SER A 417 15.07 -24.72 2.67
C SER A 417 14.80 -25.32 4.07
N ARG A 418 13.92 -24.64 4.87
CA ARG A 418 13.52 -25.14 6.20
C ARG A 418 12.92 -26.54 6.06
N ARG A 419 13.67 -27.57 6.44
CA ARG A 419 13.11 -28.88 6.76
C ARG A 419 12.13 -28.67 7.92
N ARG A 420 10.86 -28.92 7.69
CA ARG A 420 9.88 -29.09 8.78
C ARG A 420 10.34 -30.29 9.60
N GLN A 421 10.82 -30.05 10.81
CA GLN A 421 10.88 -31.10 11.82
C GLN A 421 9.42 -31.48 12.13
N ALA A 422 9.07 -32.70 11.78
CA ALA A 422 7.86 -33.34 12.25
C ALA A 422 7.97 -33.49 13.77
N ILE A 423 7.05 -32.87 14.48
CA ILE A 423 6.84 -33.16 15.93
C ILE A 423 6.03 -34.46 15.96
N ARG A 424 6.63 -35.47 16.61
CA ARG A 424 5.93 -36.66 17.06
C ARG A 424 5.08 -36.34 18.30
#